data_6437ff768b04a42db0528de38b5da003
#
_entry.id   6437ff768b04a42db0528de38b5da003
#
_cell.length_a   1.000
_cell.length_b   1.000
_cell.length_c   1.000
_cell.angle_alpha   90.00
_cell.angle_beta   90.00
_cell.angle_gamma   90.00
#
_symmetry.space_group_name_H-M   'P 1'
#
loop_
_entity.id
_entity.type
_entity.pdbx_description
1 polymer ?
#
loop_
_entity_poly.entity_id
_entity_poly.type
_entity_poly.pdbx_seq_one_letter_code
_entity_poly.pdbx_strand_id
1 'polypeptide(L)'
;IWVNGVRNPFRFSFDQTTGNLWLTDLGQQCVEEINILDPSEGGGNLGWNLVEGSRPFLGLPSQLLRAPDFEYRHARGRCAIIGGLVVYGALDPILEGRYLFTDMCGGYLMALDHGPSEQVFELPLRVDQPVAFASDPANNYYVVDLANGVWQLRSR
;
A
#
# COMPACT_ATOMS: atom_id res chain seq x y z
N ILE A 1 -19.11 -6.29 9.43
CA ILE A 1 -18.08 -5.46 8.76
C ILE A 1 -16.84 -5.51 9.62
N TRP A 2 -15.72 -5.90 9.06
CA TRP A 2 -14.47 -6.04 9.80
C TRP A 2 -13.72 -4.71 9.92
N VAL A 3 -13.73 -3.88 8.87
CA VAL A 3 -13.20 -2.51 8.82
C VAL A 3 -14.19 -1.59 8.11
N ASN A 4 -14.29 -0.35 8.53
CA ASN A 4 -15.11 0.67 7.88
C ASN A 4 -14.37 2.02 7.77
N GLY A 5 -15.02 3.04 7.22
CA GLY A 5 -14.39 4.35 7.03
C GLY A 5 -13.28 4.33 5.97
N VAL A 6 -13.41 3.47 4.97
CA VAL A 6 -12.58 3.43 3.77
C VAL A 6 -13.30 4.09 2.61
N ARG A 7 -12.55 4.75 1.72
CA ARG A 7 -13.09 5.41 0.54
C ARG A 7 -13.11 4.49 -0.68
N ASN A 8 -11.94 4.06 -1.09
CA ASN A 8 -11.70 3.22 -2.25
C ASN A 8 -10.54 2.27 -1.98
N PRO A 9 -10.78 1.22 -1.18
CA PRO A 9 -9.74 0.28 -0.79
C PRO A 9 -9.29 -0.52 -2.01
N PHE A 10 -8.28 0.02 -2.70
CA PHE A 10 -7.79 -0.56 -3.94
C PHE A 10 -6.60 -1.46 -3.68
N ARG A 11 -6.88 -2.74 -3.56
CA ARG A 11 -5.98 -3.82 -3.20
C ARG A 11 -5.68 -3.88 -1.70
N PHE A 12 -5.63 -5.08 -1.23
CA PHE A 12 -5.12 -5.46 0.08
C PHE A 12 -4.47 -6.83 0.00
N SER A 13 -3.61 -7.12 0.95
CA SER A 13 -2.98 -8.43 1.10
C SER A 13 -2.76 -8.76 2.56
N PHE A 14 -2.72 -10.04 2.87
CA PHE A 14 -2.27 -10.48 4.19
C PHE A 14 -0.78 -10.77 4.16
N ASP A 15 -0.08 -10.26 5.14
CA ASP A 15 1.30 -10.65 5.40
C ASP A 15 1.34 -12.10 5.89
N GLN A 16 2.04 -12.94 5.16
CA GLN A 16 2.09 -14.39 5.43
C GLN A 16 2.82 -14.74 6.73
N THR A 17 3.65 -13.84 7.25
CA THR A 17 4.44 -14.06 8.46
C THR A 17 3.73 -13.54 9.71
N THR A 18 3.18 -12.32 9.65
CA THR A 18 2.53 -11.68 10.80
C THR A 18 1.02 -11.90 10.84
N GLY A 19 0.41 -12.22 9.69
CA GLY A 19 -1.03 -12.27 9.51
C GLY A 19 -1.70 -10.91 9.38
N ASN A 20 -0.96 -9.81 9.45
CA ASN A 20 -1.51 -8.47 9.34
C ASN A 20 -2.11 -8.22 7.95
N LEU A 21 -3.24 -7.54 7.92
CA LEU A 21 -3.83 -7.02 6.69
C LEU A 21 -3.17 -5.70 6.33
N TRP A 22 -2.57 -5.65 5.15
CA TRP A 22 -2.07 -4.43 4.52
C TRP A 22 -3.11 -3.94 3.52
N LEU A 23 -3.73 -2.81 3.79
CA LEU A 23 -4.80 -2.24 3.00
C LEU A 23 -4.39 -0.86 2.50
N THR A 24 -4.48 -0.64 1.19
CA THR A 24 -4.29 0.69 0.59
C THR A 24 -5.64 1.31 0.32
N ASP A 25 -5.80 2.58 0.68
CA ASP A 25 -7.01 3.33 0.40
C ASP A 25 -6.69 4.58 -0.42
N LEU A 26 -7.35 4.69 -1.59
CA LEU A 26 -7.16 5.83 -2.49
C LEU A 26 -7.92 7.03 -1.97
N GLY A 27 -7.19 8.11 -1.81
CA GLY A 27 -7.76 9.38 -1.41
C GLY A 27 -8.62 10.05 -2.49
N GLN A 28 -9.34 11.06 -2.09
CA GLN A 28 -10.22 11.83 -2.97
C GLN A 28 -9.50 12.97 -3.67
N GLN A 29 -8.63 13.67 -2.94
CA GLN A 29 -8.06 14.94 -3.41
C GLN A 29 -6.56 15.06 -3.16
N CYS A 30 -6.07 14.55 -2.04
CA CYS A 30 -4.77 14.97 -1.55
C CYS A 30 -3.84 13.87 -1.08
N VAL A 31 -4.36 12.76 -0.55
CA VAL A 31 -3.57 11.82 0.24
C VAL A 31 -3.91 10.38 -0.11
N GLU A 32 -2.89 9.59 -0.32
CA GLU A 32 -2.96 8.13 -0.43
C GLU A 32 -2.48 7.52 0.86
N GLU A 33 -3.07 6.38 1.29
CA GLU A 33 -2.77 5.80 2.58
C GLU A 33 -2.57 4.29 2.56
N ILE A 34 -1.76 3.80 3.49
CA ILE A 34 -1.59 2.39 3.81
C ILE A 34 -1.97 2.20 5.27
N ASN A 35 -2.83 1.21 5.50
CA ASN A 35 -3.28 0.79 6.82
C ASN A 35 -2.82 -0.64 7.08
N ILE A 36 -2.20 -0.88 8.24
CA ILE A 36 -1.68 -2.19 8.65
C ILE A 36 -2.50 -2.63 9.86
N LEU A 37 -3.37 -3.60 9.65
CA LEU A 37 -4.38 -3.98 10.62
C LEU A 37 -4.09 -5.37 11.20
N ASP A 38 -3.95 -5.45 12.53
CA ASP A 38 -3.82 -6.73 13.22
C ASP A 38 -5.17 -7.49 13.16
N PRO A 39 -5.21 -8.70 12.64
CA PRO A 39 -6.44 -9.47 12.51
C PRO A 39 -7.12 -9.79 13.84
N SER A 40 -6.39 -9.79 14.95
CA SER A 40 -6.93 -10.03 16.29
C SER A 40 -7.69 -8.83 16.87
N GLU A 41 -7.37 -7.62 16.42
CA GLU A 41 -7.96 -6.38 16.94
C GLU A 41 -9.22 -5.93 16.17
N GLY A 42 -9.45 -6.50 14.99
CA GLY A 42 -10.45 -5.97 14.06
C GLY A 42 -9.98 -4.65 13.43
N GLY A 43 -10.65 -4.22 12.37
CA GLY A 43 -10.16 -3.10 11.55
C GLY A 43 -10.46 -1.71 12.08
N GLY A 44 -11.48 -1.55 12.91
CA GLY A 44 -11.91 -0.22 13.37
C GLY A 44 -12.47 0.67 12.26
N ASN A 45 -12.44 1.98 12.51
CA ASN A 45 -12.92 3.02 11.60
C ASN A 45 -11.73 3.87 11.13
N LEU A 46 -11.42 3.80 9.82
CA LEU A 46 -10.32 4.52 9.20
C LEU A 46 -10.66 6.00 8.86
N GLY A 47 -11.91 6.40 9.06
CA GLY A 47 -12.29 7.81 9.14
C GLY A 47 -12.92 8.42 7.90
N TRP A 48 -12.90 7.79 6.75
CA TRP A 48 -13.60 8.31 5.58
C TRP A 48 -15.12 8.37 5.86
N ASN A 49 -15.82 9.44 5.57
CA ASN A 49 -15.45 10.67 4.84
C ASN A 49 -15.21 11.90 5.75
N LEU A 50 -14.99 11.69 7.03
CA LEU A 50 -14.66 12.80 7.93
C LEU A 50 -13.23 13.26 7.71
N VAL A 51 -12.33 12.32 7.48
CA VAL A 51 -10.91 12.57 7.20
C VAL A 51 -10.49 11.89 5.90
N GLU A 52 -9.42 12.40 5.29
CA GLU A 52 -8.65 11.81 4.21
C GLU A 52 -7.20 11.69 4.69
N GLY A 53 -6.73 10.45 4.90
CA GLY A 53 -5.50 10.24 5.66
C GLY A 53 -5.60 10.81 7.07
N SER A 54 -4.59 11.53 7.49
CA SER A 54 -4.57 12.25 8.78
C SER A 54 -5.26 13.61 8.75
N ARG A 55 -5.94 14.00 7.65
CA ARG A 55 -6.44 15.37 7.42
C ARG A 55 -7.95 15.45 7.48
N PRO A 56 -8.51 16.52 8.08
CA PRO A 56 -9.93 16.81 7.97
C PRO A 56 -10.38 16.91 6.49
N PHE A 57 -11.48 16.22 6.14
CA PHE A 57 -12.12 16.32 4.82
C PHE A 57 -13.52 16.93 4.96
N LEU A 58 -14.52 16.19 5.43
CA LEU A 58 -15.86 16.72 5.71
C LEU A 58 -16.13 16.92 7.20
N GLY A 59 -15.18 16.64 8.06
CA GLY A 59 -15.34 16.75 9.51
C GLY A 59 -14.02 16.96 10.22
N LEU A 60 -14.07 16.84 11.54
CA LEU A 60 -12.89 16.86 12.39
C LEU A 60 -12.55 15.42 12.82
N PRO A 61 -11.27 15.07 12.89
CA PRO A 61 -10.85 13.77 13.43
C PRO A 61 -11.40 13.61 14.85
N SER A 62 -11.94 12.45 15.15
CA SER A 62 -12.32 12.07 16.50
C SER A 62 -11.28 11.09 17.08
N GLN A 63 -11.24 10.97 18.41
CA GLN A 63 -10.34 10.02 19.06
C GLN A 63 -10.63 8.54 18.76
N LEU A 64 -11.77 8.26 18.12
CA LEU A 64 -12.18 6.91 17.74
C LEU A 64 -11.76 6.52 16.33
N LEU A 65 -11.13 7.43 15.57
CA LEU A 65 -10.62 7.14 14.23
C LEU A 65 -9.20 6.60 14.34
N ARG A 66 -8.92 5.56 13.55
CA ARG A 66 -7.57 5.07 13.38
C ARG A 66 -6.86 5.91 12.30
N ALA A 67 -5.73 6.50 12.64
CA ALA A 67 -4.87 7.13 11.65
C ALA A 67 -4.19 6.07 10.77
N PRO A 68 -3.88 6.39 9.50
CA PRO A 68 -3.11 5.50 8.65
C PRO A 68 -1.70 5.26 9.23
N ASP A 69 -1.15 4.08 8.96
CA ASP A 69 0.22 3.73 9.33
C ASP A 69 1.24 4.44 8.43
N PHE A 70 0.86 4.70 7.17
CA PHE A 70 1.66 5.49 6.23
C PHE A 70 0.74 6.27 5.29
N GLU A 71 1.16 7.50 4.94
CA GLU A 71 0.46 8.34 3.96
C GLU A 71 1.43 9.13 3.08
N TYR A 72 1.01 9.42 1.85
CA TYR A 72 1.71 10.36 0.99
C TYR A 72 0.75 11.24 0.20
N ARG A 73 1.22 12.41 -0.20
CA ARG A 73 0.41 13.39 -0.93
C ARG A 73 0.45 13.18 -2.43
N HIS A 74 -0.63 13.60 -3.09
CA HIS A 74 -0.65 13.83 -4.53
C HIS A 74 0.37 14.93 -4.90
N ALA A 75 1.55 14.52 -5.26
CA ALA A 75 2.66 15.38 -5.64
C ALA A 75 3.66 14.61 -6.51
N ARG A 76 4.46 15.31 -7.28
CA ARG A 76 5.52 14.72 -8.12
C ARG A 76 5.01 13.63 -9.07
N GLY A 77 3.81 13.81 -9.63
CA GLY A 77 3.20 12.83 -10.54
C GLY A 77 2.52 11.65 -9.87
N ARG A 78 2.38 11.63 -8.55
CA ARG A 78 1.64 10.61 -7.80
C ARG A 78 0.19 11.00 -7.66
N CYS A 79 -0.73 10.03 -7.79
CA CYS A 79 -2.17 10.29 -7.78
C CYS A 79 -3.06 9.15 -7.27
N ALA A 80 -2.57 7.93 -7.24
CA ALA A 80 -3.40 6.76 -6.88
C ALA A 80 -2.50 5.58 -6.47
N ILE A 81 -2.58 5.22 -5.22
CA ILE A 81 -1.82 4.09 -4.67
C ILE A 81 -2.35 2.76 -5.22
N ILE A 82 -1.42 1.90 -5.60
CA ILE A 82 -1.71 0.51 -5.97
C ILE A 82 -1.07 -0.39 -4.92
N GLY A 83 -1.89 -1.00 -4.10
CA GLY A 83 -1.46 -1.91 -3.07
C GLY A 83 -0.81 -3.17 -3.62
N GLY A 84 0.12 -3.70 -2.89
CA GLY A 84 0.90 -4.87 -3.23
C GLY A 84 0.91 -5.91 -2.13
N LEU A 85 2.10 -6.30 -1.69
CA LEU A 85 2.30 -7.37 -0.72
C LEU A 85 3.65 -7.23 -0.01
N VAL A 86 3.78 -7.90 1.14
CA VAL A 86 5.07 -8.00 1.84
C VAL A 86 5.94 -9.02 1.14
N VAL A 87 7.20 -8.64 0.89
CA VAL A 87 8.18 -9.47 0.16
C VAL A 87 8.93 -10.36 1.14
N TYR A 88 9.00 -11.66 0.83
CA TYR A 88 9.80 -12.64 1.55
C TYR A 88 10.57 -13.53 0.57
N GLY A 89 11.77 -13.97 0.98
CA GLY A 89 12.56 -14.91 0.21
C GLY A 89 13.50 -14.26 -0.80
N ALA A 90 13.68 -14.85 -1.96
CA ALA A 90 14.84 -14.66 -2.80
C ALA A 90 14.82 -13.47 -3.76
N LEU A 91 13.85 -12.52 -3.68
CA LEU A 91 13.81 -11.47 -4.69
C LEU A 91 15.03 -10.54 -4.59
N ASP A 92 15.21 -9.94 -3.44
CA ASP A 92 16.36 -9.07 -3.12
C ASP A 92 16.42 -8.92 -1.59
N PRO A 93 17.58 -9.16 -0.95
CA PRO A 93 17.70 -9.00 0.51
C PRO A 93 17.27 -7.63 1.04
N ILE A 94 17.38 -6.58 0.23
CA ILE A 94 16.92 -5.24 0.63
C ILE A 94 15.40 -5.14 0.73
N LEU A 95 14.66 -6.03 0.08
CA LEU A 95 13.18 -6.04 0.09
C LEU A 95 12.59 -6.98 1.13
N GLU A 96 13.42 -7.79 1.79
CA GLU A 96 12.96 -8.75 2.78
C GLU A 96 12.16 -8.09 3.91
N GLY A 97 10.92 -8.55 4.12
CA GLY A 97 9.99 -8.02 5.11
C GLY A 97 9.38 -6.65 4.77
N ARG A 98 9.63 -6.07 3.60
CA ARG A 98 9.08 -4.79 3.17
C ARG A 98 7.82 -4.94 2.33
N TYR A 99 6.90 -4.00 2.50
CA TYR A 99 5.69 -3.92 1.69
C TYR A 99 5.99 -3.25 0.36
N LEU A 100 5.84 -4.01 -0.71
CA LEU A 100 6.01 -3.54 -2.09
C LEU A 100 4.69 -2.95 -2.59
N PHE A 101 4.71 -1.74 -3.12
CA PHE A 101 3.56 -1.03 -3.68
C PHE A 101 3.98 -0.07 -4.79
N THR A 102 3.02 0.57 -5.43
CA THR A 102 3.32 1.58 -6.46
C THR A 102 2.23 2.64 -6.52
N ASP A 103 2.41 3.63 -7.37
CA ASP A 103 1.43 4.65 -7.71
C ASP A 103 1.12 4.57 -9.20
N MET A 104 -0.16 4.59 -9.57
CA MET A 104 -0.60 4.42 -10.95
C MET A 104 -0.09 5.53 -11.89
N CYS A 105 -0.02 6.78 -11.40
CA CYS A 105 0.45 7.91 -12.19
C CYS A 105 1.97 7.97 -12.26
N GLY A 106 2.63 7.73 -11.12
CA GLY A 106 4.08 7.75 -11.03
C GLY A 106 4.74 6.53 -11.66
N GLY A 107 4.13 5.37 -11.48
CA GLY A 107 4.59 4.08 -12.02
C GLY A 107 5.86 3.52 -11.36
N TYR A 108 6.52 4.26 -10.46
CA TYR A 108 7.67 3.76 -9.73
C TYR A 108 7.25 2.74 -8.66
N LEU A 109 7.96 1.63 -8.61
CA LEU A 109 7.80 0.68 -7.52
C LEU A 109 8.43 1.25 -6.25
N MET A 110 7.73 1.09 -5.15
CA MET A 110 8.14 1.58 -3.83
C MET A 110 8.11 0.44 -2.83
N ALA A 111 9.00 0.47 -1.86
CA ALA A 111 9.03 -0.47 -0.75
C ALA A 111 8.96 0.29 0.58
N LEU A 112 7.97 -0.02 1.40
CA LEU A 112 7.80 0.53 2.75
C LEU A 112 8.45 -0.40 3.76
N ASP A 113 9.39 0.13 4.51
CA ASP A 113 9.91 -0.50 5.71
C ASP A 113 9.06 -0.07 6.91
N HIS A 114 8.28 -0.97 7.45
CA HIS A 114 7.45 -0.71 8.64
C HIS A 114 8.20 -1.02 9.95
N GLY A 115 9.47 -0.67 9.99
CA GLY A 115 10.28 -0.71 11.19
C GLY A 115 10.20 0.61 11.98
N PRO A 116 10.99 0.76 13.06
CA PRO A 116 10.97 1.95 13.92
C PRO A 116 11.23 3.28 13.22
N SER A 117 11.75 3.27 12.00
CA SER A 117 12.10 4.48 11.23
C SER A 117 11.21 4.75 10.04
N GLU A 118 10.15 3.96 9.80
CA GLU A 118 9.23 4.08 8.66
C GLU A 118 9.86 4.75 7.43
N GLN A 119 10.51 3.97 6.58
CA GLN A 119 11.19 4.50 5.40
C GLN A 119 10.56 3.95 4.12
N VAL A 120 10.32 4.83 3.16
CA VAL A 120 9.96 4.43 1.80
C VAL A 120 11.16 4.55 0.89
N PHE A 121 11.43 3.47 0.18
CA PHE A 121 12.46 3.37 -0.84
C PHE A 121 11.80 3.34 -2.21
N GLU A 122 12.16 4.27 -3.08
CA GLU A 122 11.77 4.20 -4.48
C GLU A 122 12.76 3.31 -5.22
N LEU A 123 12.26 2.25 -5.87
CA LEU A 123 13.09 1.32 -6.62
C LEU A 123 13.37 1.90 -8.03
N PRO A 124 14.52 1.58 -8.64
CA PRO A 124 14.85 2.02 -10.00
C PRO A 124 14.08 1.20 -11.07
N LEU A 125 12.81 0.93 -10.80
CA LEU A 125 11.90 0.16 -11.65
C LEU A 125 10.61 0.96 -11.84
N ARG A 126 10.18 1.06 -13.10
CA ARG A 126 8.95 1.76 -13.46
C ARG A 126 8.07 0.87 -14.32
N VAL A 127 6.77 0.93 -14.04
CA VAL A 127 5.70 0.26 -14.79
C VAL A 127 4.73 1.32 -15.27
N ASP A 128 4.27 1.25 -16.50
CA ASP A 128 3.52 2.36 -17.11
C ASP A 128 2.12 2.53 -16.51
N GLN A 129 1.37 1.45 -16.37
CA GLN A 129 0.01 1.44 -15.82
C GLN A 129 -0.17 0.28 -14.83
N PRO A 130 0.50 0.34 -13.68
CA PRO A 130 0.44 -0.74 -12.69
C PRO A 130 -0.93 -0.80 -12.03
N VAL A 131 -1.48 -2.00 -11.86
CA VAL A 131 -2.82 -2.20 -11.26
C VAL A 131 -2.90 -3.31 -10.24
N ALA A 132 -1.91 -4.18 -10.14
CA ALA A 132 -1.89 -5.25 -9.16
C ALA A 132 -0.49 -5.83 -8.97
N PHE A 133 -0.29 -6.46 -7.83
CA PHE A 133 0.82 -7.34 -7.55
C PHE A 133 0.33 -8.75 -7.24
N ALA A 134 1.18 -9.73 -7.45
CA ALA A 134 0.96 -11.11 -7.06
C ALA A 134 2.28 -11.79 -6.71
N SER A 135 2.19 -12.88 -5.95
CA SER A 135 3.31 -13.80 -5.76
C SER A 135 2.86 -15.22 -6.05
N ASP A 136 3.79 -16.05 -6.49
CA ASP A 136 3.57 -17.50 -6.58
C ASP A 136 4.08 -18.22 -5.31
N PRO A 137 3.78 -19.52 -5.15
CA PRO A 137 4.24 -20.30 -3.99
C PRO A 137 5.77 -20.44 -3.87
N ALA A 138 6.52 -20.11 -4.92
CA ALA A 138 7.97 -20.08 -4.91
C ALA A 138 8.57 -18.71 -4.58
N ASN A 139 7.72 -17.76 -4.13
CA ASN A 139 8.09 -16.37 -3.85
C ASN A 139 8.66 -15.63 -5.06
N ASN A 140 8.18 -15.93 -6.26
CA ASN A 140 8.37 -15.04 -7.39
C ASN A 140 7.29 -13.95 -7.34
N TYR A 141 7.68 -12.72 -7.63
CA TYR A 141 6.83 -11.54 -7.54
C TYR A 141 6.52 -10.99 -8.92
N TYR A 142 5.28 -10.57 -9.10
CA TYR A 142 4.76 -10.09 -10.38
C TYR A 142 4.04 -8.77 -10.18
N VAL A 143 4.10 -7.92 -11.21
CA VAL A 143 3.29 -6.72 -11.31
C VAL A 143 2.48 -6.75 -12.60
N VAL A 144 1.21 -6.42 -12.51
CA VAL A 144 0.30 -6.32 -13.66
C VAL A 144 0.32 -4.88 -14.17
N ASP A 145 0.62 -4.75 -15.43
CA ASP A 145 0.64 -3.51 -16.19
C ASP A 145 -0.43 -3.55 -17.26
N LEU A 146 -1.40 -2.66 -17.23
CA LEU A 146 -2.46 -2.61 -18.23
C LEU A 146 -1.96 -2.31 -19.64
N ALA A 147 -0.85 -1.59 -19.77
CA ALA A 147 -0.26 -1.25 -21.05
C ALA A 147 0.53 -2.42 -21.67
N ASN A 148 1.25 -3.20 -20.84
CA ASN A 148 2.29 -4.11 -21.33
C ASN A 148 2.16 -5.57 -20.85
N GLY A 149 1.19 -5.89 -19.98
CA GLY A 149 0.91 -7.25 -19.52
C GLY A 149 1.44 -7.54 -18.10
N VAL A 150 2.08 -8.68 -17.89
CA VAL A 150 2.56 -9.11 -16.57
C VAL A 150 4.08 -9.17 -16.55
N TRP A 151 4.67 -8.42 -15.63
CA TRP A 151 6.11 -8.39 -15.41
C TRP A 151 6.49 -9.26 -14.21
N GLN A 152 7.50 -10.09 -14.37
CA GLN A 152 8.14 -10.78 -13.25
C GLN A 152 9.29 -9.90 -12.72
N LEU A 153 9.28 -9.63 -11.41
CA LEU A 153 10.37 -8.94 -10.74
C LEU A 153 11.52 -9.92 -10.49
N ARG A 154 12.74 -9.48 -10.75
CA ARG A 154 13.95 -10.27 -10.54
C ARG A 154 15.05 -9.42 -9.92
N SER A 155 15.86 -10.00 -9.05
CA SER A 155 17.13 -9.42 -8.62
C SER A 155 18.08 -9.28 -9.82
N ARG A 156 18.93 -8.28 -9.79
CA ARG A 156 20.03 -8.13 -10.76
C ARG A 156 21.20 -9.05 -10.42
#